data_6dc7cd741083b21f3dbf67929a46f10f
#
_entry.id   6dc7cd741083b21f3dbf67929a46f10f
#
_cell.length_a   1.000
_cell.length_b   1.000
_cell.length_c   1.000
_cell.angle_alpha   90.00
_cell.angle_beta   90.00
_cell.angle_gamma   90.00
#
_symmetry.space_group_name_H-M   'P 1'
#
loop_
_entity.id
_entity.type
_entity.pdbx_description
1 polymer ?
#
loop_
_entity_poly.entity_id
_entity_poly.type
_entity_poly.pdbx_seq_one_letter_code
_entity_poly.pdbx_strand_id
1 'polypeptide(L)'
;MTTTAAAATQTYHLFIRATPQQIWDAVTKPEYSAGYLFGALVETTGDIGSPFRYHSPDRSSLWGDETVLDAEPPHRLVVGYRGLYHPDLATEPASRVSWRIEPGDNGVCLLTVVHDRLEGAPKTAARVAGPSWMRVLSGLKTLLETGEPLNT
;
A
#
# COMPACT_ATOMS: atom_id res chain seq x y z
N MET A 1 -33.76 -1.20 -1.27
CA MET A 1 -32.54 -1.69 -1.90
C MET A 1 -31.41 -1.72 -0.91
N THR A 2 -30.74 -2.84 -0.80
CA THR A 2 -29.67 -3.01 0.17
C THR A 2 -28.33 -2.62 -0.48
N THR A 3 -27.59 -1.73 0.18
CA THR A 3 -26.23 -1.40 -0.26
C THR A 3 -25.29 -2.43 0.32
N THR A 4 -24.51 -3.08 -0.51
CA THR A 4 -23.49 -4.03 -0.06
C THR A 4 -22.31 -3.26 0.52
N ALA A 5 -21.96 -3.52 1.77
CA ALA A 5 -20.77 -2.94 2.38
C ALA A 5 -19.52 -3.53 1.72
N ALA A 6 -18.45 -2.74 1.63
CA ALA A 6 -17.16 -3.24 1.20
C ALA A 6 -16.63 -4.28 2.18
N ALA A 7 -15.89 -5.27 1.68
CA ALA A 7 -15.37 -6.36 2.49
C ALA A 7 -14.40 -5.85 3.55
N ALA A 8 -14.48 -6.44 4.75
CA ALA A 8 -13.57 -6.13 5.85
C ALA A 8 -12.18 -6.72 5.65
N THR A 9 -12.04 -7.67 4.74
CA THR A 9 -10.76 -8.21 4.28
C THR A 9 -10.75 -8.15 2.76
N GLN A 10 -9.74 -7.49 2.20
CA GLN A 10 -9.58 -7.30 0.76
C GLN A 10 -8.21 -7.85 0.37
N THR A 11 -8.20 -8.81 -0.56
CA THR A 11 -6.98 -9.49 -0.97
C THR A 11 -6.76 -9.34 -2.47
N TYR A 12 -5.52 -9.04 -2.85
CA TYR A 12 -5.12 -8.87 -4.25
C TYR A 12 -3.84 -9.65 -4.51
N HIS A 13 -3.76 -10.27 -5.68
CA HIS A 13 -2.59 -11.00 -6.14
C HIS A 13 -2.20 -10.50 -7.53
N LEU A 14 -0.90 -10.35 -7.76
CA LEU A 14 -0.40 -10.05 -9.10
C LEU A 14 1.04 -10.53 -9.24
N PHE A 15 1.44 -10.77 -10.48
CA PHE A 15 2.82 -11.08 -10.81
C PHE A 15 3.53 -9.83 -11.32
N ILE A 16 4.73 -9.59 -10.83
CA ILE A 16 5.57 -8.45 -11.24
C ILE A 16 6.94 -8.98 -11.65
N ARG A 17 7.40 -8.55 -12.81
CA ARG A 17 8.78 -8.83 -13.27
C ARG A 17 9.73 -7.87 -12.56
N ALA A 18 10.13 -8.27 -11.37
CA ALA A 18 11.05 -7.51 -10.51
C ALA A 18 11.60 -8.45 -9.45
N THR A 19 12.74 -8.08 -8.87
CA THR A 19 13.30 -8.82 -7.73
C THR A 19 12.53 -8.49 -6.45
N PRO A 20 12.58 -9.34 -5.42
CA PRO A 20 11.99 -9.00 -4.13
C PRO A 20 12.51 -7.68 -3.56
N GLN A 21 13.81 -7.39 -3.72
CA GLN A 21 14.39 -6.13 -3.24
C GLN A 21 13.84 -4.92 -3.98
N GLN A 22 13.62 -5.04 -5.29
CA GLN A 22 13.03 -3.95 -6.08
C GLN A 22 11.60 -3.64 -5.62
N ILE A 23 10.82 -4.68 -5.34
CA ILE A 23 9.44 -4.49 -4.83
C ILE A 23 9.47 -3.89 -3.42
N TRP A 24 10.35 -4.39 -2.57
CA TRP A 24 10.54 -3.85 -1.22
C TRP A 24 10.88 -2.36 -1.26
N ASP A 25 11.85 -1.98 -2.09
CA ASP A 25 12.25 -0.58 -2.25
C ASP A 25 11.08 0.27 -2.76
N ALA A 26 10.31 -0.25 -3.70
CA ALA A 26 9.16 0.46 -4.26
C ALA A 26 8.07 0.73 -3.22
N VAL A 27 7.91 -0.17 -2.25
CA VAL A 27 6.89 -0.03 -1.19
C VAL A 27 7.37 0.87 -0.05
N THR A 28 8.69 0.98 0.16
CA THR A 28 9.25 1.65 1.33
C THR A 28 9.94 2.97 1.05
N LYS A 29 10.15 3.36 -0.22
CA LYS A 29 10.91 4.56 -0.58
C LYS A 29 10.08 5.58 -1.36
N PRO A 30 10.24 6.88 -1.04
CA PRO A 30 9.41 7.93 -1.64
C PRO A 30 9.62 8.12 -3.14
N GLU A 31 10.82 7.89 -3.65
CA GLU A 31 11.11 8.03 -5.08
C GLU A 31 10.31 7.06 -5.94
N TYR A 32 9.88 5.93 -5.38
CA TYR A 32 9.00 4.98 -6.06
C TYR A 32 7.54 5.26 -5.76
N SER A 33 7.18 5.49 -4.48
CA SER A 33 5.78 5.64 -4.08
C SER A 33 5.10 6.82 -4.77
N ALA A 34 5.85 7.89 -5.06
CA ALA A 34 5.34 9.04 -5.79
C ALA A 34 4.79 8.66 -7.18
N GLY A 35 5.28 7.58 -7.77
CA GLY A 35 4.89 7.14 -9.11
C GLY A 35 3.64 6.25 -9.17
N TYR A 36 3.14 5.74 -8.03
CA TYR A 36 2.00 4.82 -8.04
C TYR A 36 1.01 5.00 -6.89
N LEU A 37 1.35 5.77 -5.86
CA LEU A 37 0.48 6.00 -4.69
C LEU A 37 -0.16 7.40 -4.73
N PHE A 38 -0.74 7.77 -5.88
CA PHE A 38 -1.38 9.08 -6.05
C PHE A 38 -0.46 10.26 -5.70
N GLY A 39 0.85 10.07 -5.93
CA GLY A 39 1.87 11.07 -5.63
C GLY A 39 2.36 11.07 -4.18
N ALA A 40 1.82 10.21 -3.32
CA ALA A 40 2.21 10.16 -1.92
C ALA A 40 3.66 9.73 -1.75
N LEU A 41 4.33 10.34 -0.76
CA LEU A 41 5.73 10.08 -0.46
C LEU A 41 5.82 9.24 0.82
N VAL A 42 6.22 7.98 0.69
CA VAL A 42 6.39 7.07 1.83
C VAL A 42 7.68 7.43 2.58
N GLU A 43 7.60 7.49 3.91
CA GLU A 43 8.75 7.66 4.77
C GLU A 43 8.74 6.56 5.84
N THR A 44 9.74 5.72 5.83
CA THR A 44 9.90 4.65 6.84
C THR A 44 11.33 4.10 6.79
N THR A 45 11.79 3.54 7.93
CA THR A 45 13.02 2.75 7.96
C THR A 45 12.74 1.28 7.62
N GLY A 46 11.47 0.86 7.68
CA GLY A 46 11.09 -0.54 7.47
C GLY A 46 11.27 -1.43 8.69
N ASP A 47 11.75 -0.89 9.80
CA ASP A 47 11.95 -1.65 11.03
C ASP A 47 10.66 -1.79 11.82
N ILE A 48 10.47 -2.91 12.50
CA ILE A 48 9.31 -3.14 13.37
C ILE A 48 9.23 -2.05 14.44
N GLY A 49 8.06 -1.45 14.58
CA GLY A 49 7.80 -0.37 15.53
C GLY A 49 8.15 1.01 15.04
N SER A 50 8.84 1.14 13.90
CA SER A 50 9.17 2.45 13.33
C SER A 50 7.95 3.08 12.67
N PRO A 51 7.94 4.42 12.50
CA PRO A 51 6.89 5.08 11.74
C PRO A 51 6.82 4.61 10.30
N PHE A 52 5.61 4.57 9.77
CA PHE A 52 5.32 4.38 8.35
C PHE A 52 4.39 5.51 7.95
N ARG A 53 4.93 6.53 7.28
CA ARG A 53 4.21 7.76 6.98
C ARG A 53 4.02 7.93 5.48
N TYR A 54 2.86 8.50 5.14
CA TYR A 54 2.57 8.97 3.78
C TYR A 54 2.49 10.49 3.85
N HIS A 55 3.38 11.17 3.13
CA HIS A 55 3.32 12.63 2.98
C HIS A 55 2.58 12.97 1.69
N SER A 56 1.90 14.12 1.68
CA SER A 56 1.36 14.69 0.44
C SER A 56 2.50 14.94 -0.55
N PRO A 57 2.20 15.04 -1.87
CA PRO A 57 3.25 15.24 -2.89
C PRO A 57 4.17 16.43 -2.64
N ASP A 58 3.63 17.52 -2.07
CA ASP A 58 4.41 18.74 -1.73
C ASP A 58 4.97 18.72 -0.29
N ARG A 59 4.75 17.62 0.45
CA ARG A 59 5.17 17.44 1.85
C ARG A 59 4.51 18.41 2.84
N SER A 60 3.44 19.09 2.44
CA SER A 60 2.76 20.07 3.31
C SER A 60 1.85 19.42 4.35
N SER A 61 1.45 18.17 4.15
CA SER A 61 0.56 17.47 5.07
C SER A 61 0.87 15.99 5.13
N LEU A 62 0.46 15.35 6.23
CA LEU A 62 0.52 13.89 6.38
C LEU A 62 -0.79 13.29 5.89
N TRP A 63 -0.68 12.35 4.96
CA TRP A 63 -1.81 11.55 4.49
C TRP A 63 -1.95 10.23 5.24
N GLY A 64 -0.94 9.85 6.01
CA GLY A 64 -0.97 8.69 6.89
C GLY A 64 0.19 8.76 7.89
N ASP A 65 -0.04 8.27 9.11
CA ASP A 65 0.97 8.26 10.16
C ASP A 65 0.70 7.07 11.08
N GLU A 66 1.16 5.91 10.65
CA GLU A 66 1.03 4.67 11.40
C GLU A 66 2.40 4.03 11.62
N THR A 67 2.46 2.77 12.00
CA THR A 67 3.71 2.10 12.32
C THR A 67 3.88 0.80 11.54
N VAL A 68 5.12 0.34 11.43
CA VAL A 68 5.45 -0.99 10.94
C VAL A 68 5.12 -1.99 12.04
N LEU A 69 4.15 -2.88 11.78
CA LEU A 69 3.68 -3.87 12.75
C LEU A 69 4.53 -5.14 12.72
N ASP A 70 5.03 -5.50 11.54
CA ASP A 70 5.91 -6.65 11.34
C ASP A 70 6.70 -6.47 10.04
N ALA A 71 7.89 -7.06 9.97
CA ALA A 71 8.74 -6.95 8.79
C ALA A 71 9.73 -8.10 8.68
N GLU A 72 9.85 -8.65 7.47
CA GLU A 72 10.89 -9.59 7.08
C GLU A 72 11.41 -9.16 5.71
N PRO A 73 12.33 -8.18 5.65
CA PRO A 73 12.84 -7.69 4.37
C PRO A 73 13.59 -8.78 3.60
N PRO A 74 13.42 -8.87 2.28
CA PRO A 74 12.49 -8.11 1.43
C PRO A 74 11.20 -8.87 1.12
N HIS A 75 10.74 -9.77 2.01
CA HIS A 75 9.67 -10.72 1.71
C HIS A 75 8.33 -10.39 2.34
N ARG A 76 8.32 -9.66 3.46
CA ARG A 76 7.06 -9.35 4.15
C ARG A 76 7.13 -8.02 4.87
N LEU A 77 6.07 -7.22 4.72
CA LEU A 77 5.90 -5.94 5.41
C LEU A 77 4.44 -5.84 5.85
N VAL A 78 4.22 -5.55 7.13
CA VAL A 78 2.88 -5.35 7.68
C VAL A 78 2.84 -3.98 8.35
N VAL A 79 1.90 -3.13 7.94
CA VAL A 79 1.80 -1.75 8.41
C VAL A 79 0.37 -1.43 8.84
N GLY A 80 0.23 -0.49 9.76
CA GLY A 80 -1.06 0.11 10.06
C GLY A 80 -1.46 1.08 8.94
N TYR A 81 -2.76 1.30 8.78
CA TYR A 81 -3.27 2.25 7.80
C TYR A 81 -4.45 3.05 8.37
N ARG A 82 -4.35 4.36 8.27
CA ARG A 82 -5.44 5.28 8.56
C ARG A 82 -5.27 6.51 7.65
N GLY A 83 -6.30 6.81 6.85
CA GLY A 83 -6.26 7.92 5.91
C GLY A 83 -6.45 9.26 6.61
N LEU A 84 -5.41 10.08 6.65
CA LEU A 84 -5.47 11.42 7.25
C LEU A 84 -5.86 12.49 6.25
N TYR A 85 -5.99 12.14 4.98
CA TYR A 85 -6.32 13.08 3.90
C TYR A 85 -7.82 13.42 3.82
N HIS A 86 -8.65 12.73 4.60
CA HIS A 86 -10.09 12.96 4.65
C HIS A 86 -10.59 12.81 6.09
N PRO A 87 -11.38 13.78 6.61
CA PRO A 87 -11.83 13.73 8.00
C PRO A 87 -12.63 12.47 8.36
N ASP A 88 -13.43 11.94 7.44
CA ASP A 88 -14.23 10.73 7.70
C ASP A 88 -13.37 9.50 7.88
N LEU A 89 -12.21 9.44 7.25
CA LEU A 89 -11.27 8.33 7.38
C LEU A 89 -10.39 8.51 8.62
N ALA A 90 -10.00 9.74 8.92
CA ALA A 90 -9.10 10.05 10.03
C ALA A 90 -9.72 9.73 11.40
N THR A 91 -11.05 9.70 11.50
CA THR A 91 -11.77 9.39 12.73
C THR A 91 -11.99 7.89 12.94
N GLU A 92 -11.78 7.07 11.91
CA GLU A 92 -11.90 5.62 12.03
C GLU A 92 -10.63 5.01 12.62
N PRO A 93 -10.73 3.83 13.28
CA PRO A 93 -9.53 3.17 13.78
C PRO A 93 -8.62 2.71 12.64
N ALA A 94 -7.34 2.53 12.96
CA ALA A 94 -6.37 2.05 12.00
C ALA A 94 -6.71 0.63 11.55
N SER A 95 -6.56 0.38 10.26
CA SER A 95 -6.64 -0.94 9.65
C SER A 95 -5.22 -1.48 9.42
N ARG A 96 -5.10 -2.63 8.77
CA ARG A 96 -3.81 -3.29 8.56
C ARG A 96 -3.61 -3.63 7.09
N VAL A 97 -2.43 -3.33 6.56
CA VAL A 97 -2.01 -3.71 5.21
C VAL A 97 -0.80 -4.63 5.30
N SER A 98 -0.90 -5.79 4.68
CA SER A 98 0.19 -6.77 4.62
C SER A 98 0.65 -6.93 3.17
N TRP A 99 1.96 -6.79 2.96
CA TRP A 99 2.61 -6.99 1.67
C TRP A 99 3.45 -8.26 1.76
N ARG A 100 3.20 -9.22 0.89
CA ARG A 100 3.97 -10.46 0.82
C ARG A 100 4.59 -10.58 -0.56
N ILE A 101 5.92 -10.75 -0.60
CA ILE A 101 6.71 -10.76 -1.82
C ILE A 101 7.35 -12.14 -1.94
N GLU A 102 6.90 -12.94 -2.90
CA GLU A 102 7.35 -14.31 -3.08
C GLU A 102 8.08 -14.44 -4.43
N PRO A 103 9.40 -14.72 -4.41
CA PRO A 103 10.13 -14.90 -5.65
C PRO A 103 9.65 -16.15 -6.37
N GLY A 104 9.55 -16.05 -7.69
CA GLY A 104 9.18 -17.16 -8.56
C GLY A 104 10.23 -17.36 -9.63
N ASP A 105 9.86 -18.09 -10.69
CA ASP A 105 10.75 -18.39 -11.80
C ASP A 105 10.88 -17.17 -12.73
N ASN A 106 12.00 -17.14 -13.46
CA ASN A 106 12.25 -16.19 -14.56
C ASN A 106 12.21 -14.71 -14.15
N GLY A 107 12.61 -14.41 -12.91
CA GLY A 107 12.67 -13.02 -12.42
C GLY A 107 11.31 -12.40 -12.15
N VAL A 108 10.28 -13.22 -11.94
CA VAL A 108 8.91 -12.77 -11.65
C VAL A 108 8.58 -13.11 -10.21
N CYS A 109 8.07 -12.13 -9.46
CA CYS A 109 7.57 -12.33 -8.10
C CYS A 109 6.05 -12.35 -8.07
N LEU A 110 5.49 -13.14 -7.15
CA LEU A 110 4.09 -13.02 -6.76
C LEU A 110 3.98 -12.02 -5.61
N LEU A 111 3.24 -10.96 -5.83
CA LEU A 111 2.91 -9.99 -4.79
C LEU A 111 1.50 -10.24 -4.31
N THR A 112 1.35 -10.43 -3.00
CA THR A 112 0.05 -10.54 -2.35
C THR A 112 -0.12 -9.38 -1.39
N VAL A 113 -1.24 -8.66 -1.52
CA VAL A 113 -1.61 -7.58 -0.61
C VAL A 113 -2.89 -7.94 0.08
N VAL A 114 -2.90 -7.87 1.41
CA VAL A 114 -4.10 -8.09 2.22
C VAL A 114 -4.34 -6.83 3.04
N HIS A 115 -5.51 -6.22 2.84
CA HIS A 115 -5.98 -5.11 3.65
C HIS A 115 -7.10 -5.64 4.53
N ASP A 116 -6.86 -5.73 5.83
CA ASP A 116 -7.81 -6.29 6.78
C ASP A 116 -7.97 -5.39 8.01
N ARG A 117 -8.70 -5.88 9.02
CA ARG A 117 -9.08 -5.09 10.20
C ARG A 117 -9.90 -3.87 9.81
N LEU A 118 -10.76 -4.03 8.81
CA LEU A 118 -11.62 -2.97 8.30
C LEU A 118 -13.03 -3.02 8.90
N GLU A 119 -13.33 -3.96 9.78
CA GLU A 119 -14.65 -4.12 10.41
C GLU A 119 -15.08 -2.85 11.15
N GLY A 120 -14.13 -2.20 11.84
CA GLY A 120 -14.37 -0.96 12.55
C GLY A 120 -14.17 0.30 11.73
N ALA A 121 -13.84 0.15 10.44
CA ALA A 121 -13.49 1.24 9.55
C ALA A 121 -14.22 1.13 8.21
N PRO A 122 -15.58 1.18 8.22
CA PRO A 122 -16.37 0.92 7.01
C PRO A 122 -16.16 1.96 5.91
N LYS A 123 -15.90 3.22 6.24
CA LYS A 123 -15.62 4.26 5.25
C LYS A 123 -14.26 4.06 4.60
N THR A 124 -13.27 3.65 5.39
CA THR A 124 -11.96 3.27 4.88
C THR A 124 -12.09 2.06 3.95
N ALA A 125 -12.84 1.03 4.37
CA ALA A 125 -13.07 -0.17 3.57
C ALA A 125 -13.65 0.19 2.19
N ALA A 126 -14.63 1.08 2.14
CA ALA A 126 -15.24 1.52 0.89
C ALA A 126 -14.28 2.32 0.02
N ARG A 127 -13.44 3.17 0.65
CA ARG A 127 -12.51 4.05 -0.06
C ARG A 127 -11.38 3.28 -0.74
N VAL A 128 -10.82 2.27 -0.07
CA VAL A 128 -9.65 1.54 -0.59
C VAL A 128 -10.02 0.37 -1.50
N ALA A 129 -11.28 -0.07 -1.48
CA ALA A 129 -11.73 -1.24 -2.22
C ALA A 129 -11.65 -1.05 -3.74
N GLY A 130 -11.55 -2.19 -4.44
CA GLY A 130 -11.71 -2.29 -5.88
C GLY A 130 -10.77 -1.38 -6.66
N PRO A 131 -11.31 -0.41 -7.43
CA PRO A 131 -10.50 0.42 -8.33
C PRO A 131 -9.33 1.14 -7.65
N SER A 132 -9.46 1.52 -6.39
CA SER A 132 -8.38 2.20 -5.66
C SER A 132 -7.16 1.28 -5.53
N TRP A 133 -7.33 0.09 -4.94
CA TRP A 133 -6.24 -0.88 -4.84
C TRP A 133 -5.74 -1.35 -6.19
N MET A 134 -6.65 -1.61 -7.13
CA MET A 134 -6.26 -2.06 -8.48
C MET A 134 -5.41 -1.00 -9.19
N ARG A 135 -5.74 0.27 -9.02
CA ARG A 135 -4.95 1.37 -9.61
C ARG A 135 -3.55 1.45 -9.00
N VAL A 136 -3.46 1.34 -7.69
CA VAL A 136 -2.17 1.33 -6.98
C VAL A 136 -1.29 0.18 -7.46
N LEU A 137 -1.84 -1.03 -7.52
CA LEU A 137 -1.08 -2.22 -7.87
C LEU A 137 -0.70 -2.25 -9.35
N SER A 138 -1.60 -1.81 -10.24
CA SER A 138 -1.27 -1.66 -11.67
C SER A 138 -0.18 -0.62 -11.87
N GLY A 139 -0.24 0.48 -11.13
CA GLY A 139 0.79 1.52 -11.17
C GLY A 139 2.14 1.02 -10.69
N LEU A 140 2.16 0.27 -9.60
CA LEU A 140 3.38 -0.34 -9.07
C LEU A 140 4.02 -1.29 -10.10
N LYS A 141 3.22 -2.18 -10.68
CA LYS A 141 3.67 -3.12 -11.69
C LYS A 141 4.24 -2.38 -12.91
N THR A 142 3.52 -1.41 -13.43
CA THR A 142 3.95 -0.63 -14.59
C THR A 142 5.26 0.10 -14.31
N LEU A 143 5.36 0.76 -13.15
CA LEU A 143 6.57 1.49 -12.79
C LEU A 143 7.79 0.57 -12.73
N LEU A 144 7.66 -0.58 -12.08
CA LEU A 144 8.78 -1.50 -11.93
C LEU A 144 9.17 -2.20 -13.23
N GLU A 145 8.19 -2.50 -14.09
CA GLU A 145 8.46 -3.22 -15.34
C GLU A 145 8.91 -2.32 -16.49
N THR A 146 8.50 -1.05 -16.48
CA THR A 146 8.79 -0.12 -17.59
C THR A 146 9.67 1.06 -17.20
N GLY A 147 9.78 1.37 -15.91
CA GLY A 147 10.44 2.58 -15.41
C GLY A 147 9.60 3.84 -15.54
N GLU A 148 8.36 3.72 -16.01
CA GLU A 148 7.47 4.87 -16.22
C GLU A 148 6.20 4.73 -15.38
N PRO A 149 5.64 5.83 -14.84
CA PRO A 149 4.38 5.78 -14.12
C PRO A 149 3.21 5.41 -15.04
N LEU A 150 2.21 4.72 -14.49
CA LEU A 150 0.98 4.39 -15.21
C LEU A 150 0.22 5.67 -15.60
N ASN A 151 0.24 6.66 -14.71
CA ASN A 151 -0.39 7.97 -14.95
C ASN A 151 0.68 9.00 -15.17
N THR A 152 0.74 9.51 -16.35
CA THR A 152 1.62 10.61 -16.73
C THR A 152 0.85 11.92 -16.77
#